data_589ef7a19a75165c44896904de408a73
#
_entry.id   589ef7a19a75165c44896904de408a73
#
_cell.length_a   1.000
_cell.length_b   1.000
_cell.length_c   1.000
_cell.angle_alpha   90.00
_cell.angle_beta   90.00
_cell.angle_gamma   90.00
#
_symmetry.space_group_name_H-M   'P 1'
#
loop_
_entity.id
_entity.type
_entity.pdbx_description
1 polymer ?
#
loop_
_entity_poly.entity_id
_entity_poly.type
_entity_poly.pdbx_seq_one_letter_code
_entity_poly.pdbx_strand_id
1 'polypeptide(L)'
;MSILAERITLGLAGRYRVDRQIGAGAAATVFLAEDLRHRRNVAIKVLRPELGTTVAGERFLREIEIAAQLLHPHILGIIDSGEADGLLFYVMPYVEGETLRQYLDREHDLPIDEALRIVHDVADALAYAHRRGVVHRDIKPENVLVFERHALVADFGIARAIVSARQARDAGREQVTRITAPGVSLGTPAYMAPEQAAGDSDVDHRADLYALGILAYELLVGAPPFTGPTAQHVIAAQVARVPEPLSRVRRAIPPGVERLVMRCLEKRPADRWQSAAEFVHALDALATADTVQRAADRQQPVEHRFRLTENVCRKLNRATLDPRIIGDEIHYLDNHVPSDVLVLYLHGMGLDHTMFDALLRASPYRGIAPSLYGFAPSSRWRIPLSIEDHAATLSEVLHDVVARERPQIVILAGFSSGGDLGFRMINGASADKRLPIDGYLALGPNVSLETCFVSRPFAELEDHSAPSVAMLRGIDSHVLSVQEWVYLHEYLVRILRKFAGDLSALQRHAQDVIRPFQGPDAHPFDRWYRDAAERVKHIRCVFEETPLYLQSVQGIRLRNLDHGVLGPHYREGSIVLEPAAEHFGLTEPSLVQKHMDALLTTVRADGTRKTASASWHGTTETTIGA
;
A
#
# COMPACT_ATOMS: atom_id res chain seq x y z
N MET A 1 13.95 26.41 -31.14
CA MET A 1 12.58 26.05 -30.67
C MET A 1 11.70 25.84 -31.87
N SER A 2 10.67 24.99 -31.82
CA SER A 2 9.71 24.89 -32.94
C SER A 2 8.82 26.14 -32.99
N ILE A 3 8.27 26.49 -34.18
CA ILE A 3 7.35 27.61 -34.34
C ILE A 3 6.19 27.52 -33.33
N LEU A 4 5.71 26.32 -33.03
CA LEU A 4 4.67 26.07 -32.04
C LEU A 4 5.13 26.43 -30.61
N ALA A 5 6.37 26.12 -30.26
CA ALA A 5 6.94 26.45 -28.95
C ALA A 5 7.11 27.96 -28.74
N GLU A 6 7.49 28.69 -29.79
CA GLU A 6 7.60 30.17 -29.75
C GLU A 6 6.24 30.83 -29.57
N ARG A 7 5.24 30.41 -30.35
CA ARG A 7 3.88 30.93 -30.27
C ARG A 7 3.26 30.71 -28.90
N ILE A 8 3.31 29.49 -28.37
CA ILE A 8 2.72 29.20 -27.07
C ILE A 8 3.49 29.90 -25.92
N THR A 9 4.82 30.06 -26.04
CA THR A 9 5.61 30.82 -25.08
C THR A 9 5.20 32.28 -25.01
N LEU A 10 4.98 32.91 -26.16
CA LEU A 10 4.50 34.29 -26.22
C LEU A 10 3.07 34.42 -25.71
N GLY A 11 2.17 33.51 -26.11
CA GLY A 11 0.77 33.55 -25.72
C GLY A 11 0.52 33.29 -24.22
N LEU A 12 1.43 32.61 -23.57
CA LEU A 12 1.36 32.29 -22.13
C LEU A 12 2.33 33.11 -21.24
N ALA A 13 3.00 34.10 -21.85
CA ALA A 13 3.97 34.93 -21.13
C ALA A 13 3.35 35.63 -19.93
N GLY A 14 4.07 35.60 -18.79
CA GLY A 14 3.62 36.17 -17.52
C GLY A 14 2.81 35.22 -16.63
N ARG A 15 2.33 34.08 -17.15
CA ARG A 15 1.66 33.05 -16.36
C ARG A 15 2.43 31.74 -16.31
N TYR A 16 2.90 31.27 -17.46
CA TYR A 16 3.71 30.06 -17.58
C TYR A 16 5.01 30.37 -18.33
N ARG A 17 6.10 29.80 -17.86
CA ARG A 17 7.39 29.80 -18.54
C ARG A 17 7.61 28.44 -19.18
N VAL A 18 7.45 28.35 -20.50
CA VAL A 18 7.70 27.11 -21.26
C VAL A 18 9.19 26.82 -21.28
N ASP A 19 9.55 25.60 -20.85
CA ASP A 19 10.96 25.15 -20.78
C ASP A 19 11.31 24.33 -22.03
N ARG A 20 10.74 23.15 -22.19
CA ARG A 20 11.07 22.22 -23.27
C ARG A 20 9.88 21.34 -23.65
N GLN A 21 9.94 20.80 -24.85
CA GLN A 21 9.00 19.77 -25.29
C GLN A 21 9.34 18.45 -24.59
N ILE A 22 8.32 17.77 -24.05
CA ILE A 22 8.40 16.48 -23.38
C ILE A 22 7.64 15.35 -24.07
N GLY A 23 6.74 15.71 -25.01
CA GLY A 23 6.02 14.73 -25.81
C GLY A 23 5.45 15.34 -27.09
N ALA A 24 5.30 14.51 -28.12
CA ALA A 24 4.62 14.88 -29.36
C ALA A 24 3.79 13.70 -29.86
N GLY A 25 2.52 13.96 -30.17
CA GLY A 25 1.59 12.98 -30.71
C GLY A 25 0.89 13.47 -31.98
N ALA A 26 0.03 12.63 -32.54
CA ALA A 26 -0.72 12.96 -33.77
C ALA A 26 -1.66 14.17 -33.59
N ALA A 27 -2.19 14.44 -32.41
CA ALA A 27 -3.18 15.48 -32.15
C ALA A 27 -2.64 16.66 -31.33
N ALA A 28 -1.55 16.50 -30.59
CA ALA A 28 -1.06 17.51 -29.66
C ALA A 28 0.45 17.39 -29.42
N THR A 29 1.04 18.46 -28.89
CA THR A 29 2.40 18.52 -28.37
C THR A 29 2.37 18.88 -26.89
N VAL A 30 3.19 18.23 -26.07
CA VAL A 30 3.27 18.46 -24.62
C VAL A 30 4.59 19.15 -24.27
N PHE A 31 4.50 20.23 -23.51
CA PHE A 31 5.63 21.02 -23.05
C PHE A 31 5.72 20.94 -21.52
N LEU A 32 6.92 20.83 -21.00
CA LEU A 32 7.23 21.15 -19.61
C LEU A 32 7.26 22.68 -19.47
N ALA A 33 6.61 23.19 -18.42
CA ALA A 33 6.60 24.61 -18.12
C ALA A 33 6.59 24.82 -16.60
N GLU A 34 6.98 26.02 -16.17
CA GLU A 34 6.82 26.48 -14.79
C GLU A 34 5.60 27.39 -14.68
N ASP A 35 4.70 27.08 -13.76
CA ASP A 35 3.66 27.98 -13.28
C ASP A 35 4.33 29.08 -12.43
N LEU A 36 4.47 30.27 -12.98
CA LEU A 36 5.19 31.40 -12.34
C LEU A 36 4.50 31.90 -11.07
N ARG A 37 3.15 31.71 -10.97
CA ARG A 37 2.38 32.12 -9.80
C ARG A 37 2.59 31.19 -8.63
N HIS A 38 2.61 29.87 -8.86
CA HIS A 38 2.70 28.86 -7.82
C HIS A 38 4.10 28.23 -7.71
N ARG A 39 5.05 28.63 -8.59
CA ARG A 39 6.45 28.16 -8.62
C ARG A 39 6.55 26.63 -8.63
N ARG A 40 5.79 26.00 -9.53
CA ARG A 40 5.76 24.54 -9.68
C ARG A 40 5.83 24.13 -11.14
N ASN A 41 6.36 22.95 -11.40
CA ASN A 41 6.37 22.37 -12.73
C ASN A 41 4.96 21.92 -13.12
N VAL A 42 4.58 22.19 -14.39
CA VAL A 42 3.34 21.77 -15.01
C VAL A 42 3.61 21.24 -16.41
N ALA A 43 2.71 20.41 -16.92
CA ALA A 43 2.71 19.98 -18.31
C ALA A 43 1.62 20.74 -19.08
N ILE A 44 2.01 21.39 -20.17
CA ILE A 44 1.09 22.12 -21.05
C ILE A 44 0.92 21.31 -22.32
N LYS A 45 -0.29 20.84 -22.58
CA LYS A 45 -0.64 20.13 -23.81
C LYS A 45 -1.33 21.07 -24.77
N VAL A 46 -0.69 21.28 -25.92
CA VAL A 46 -1.12 22.21 -26.98
C VAL A 46 -1.66 21.40 -28.15
N LEU A 47 -2.90 21.66 -28.53
CA LEU A 47 -3.50 21.01 -29.68
C LEU A 47 -2.93 21.58 -30.99
N ARG A 48 -2.91 20.74 -32.02
CA ARG A 48 -2.47 21.19 -33.34
C ARG A 48 -3.41 22.27 -33.92
N PRO A 49 -2.87 23.28 -34.61
CA PRO A 49 -3.65 24.43 -35.14
C PRO A 49 -4.82 24.03 -36.02
N GLU A 50 -4.70 22.91 -36.72
CA GLU A 50 -5.73 22.40 -37.63
C GLU A 50 -7.05 22.03 -36.91
N LEU A 51 -7.05 21.97 -35.58
CA LEU A 51 -8.23 21.66 -34.77
C LEU A 51 -8.91 22.91 -34.18
N GLY A 52 -8.34 24.09 -34.35
CA GLY A 52 -8.75 25.35 -33.72
C GLY A 52 -9.71 26.21 -34.57
N THR A 53 -10.82 25.64 -35.10
CA THR A 53 -11.88 26.52 -35.64
C THR A 53 -12.78 27.04 -34.51
N THR A 54 -13.34 28.25 -34.62
CA THR A 54 -14.09 28.94 -33.54
C THR A 54 -15.16 28.07 -32.85
N VAL A 55 -15.98 27.37 -33.64
CA VAL A 55 -17.03 26.46 -33.11
C VAL A 55 -16.44 25.20 -32.44
N ALA A 56 -15.30 24.74 -32.95
CA ALA A 56 -14.59 23.59 -32.40
C ALA A 56 -13.90 23.94 -31.09
N GLY A 57 -13.38 25.18 -30.97
CA GLY A 57 -12.74 25.70 -29.76
C GLY A 57 -13.70 25.78 -28.57
N GLU A 58 -14.89 26.33 -28.76
CA GLU A 58 -15.90 26.43 -27.70
C GLU A 58 -16.36 25.06 -27.19
N ARG A 59 -16.55 24.08 -28.08
CA ARG A 59 -16.91 22.73 -27.70
C ARG A 59 -15.78 22.03 -26.96
N PHE A 60 -14.55 22.22 -27.42
CA PHE A 60 -13.37 21.70 -26.74
C PHE A 60 -13.26 22.22 -25.30
N LEU A 61 -13.36 23.53 -25.10
CA LEU A 61 -13.29 24.15 -23.77
C LEU A 61 -14.39 23.63 -22.85
N ARG A 62 -15.61 23.42 -23.37
CA ARG A 62 -16.71 22.84 -22.57
C ARG A 62 -16.45 21.40 -22.12
N GLU A 63 -15.91 20.56 -23.00
CA GLU A 63 -15.56 19.18 -22.64
C GLU A 63 -14.39 19.15 -21.60
N ILE A 64 -13.43 20.08 -21.72
CA ILE A 64 -12.37 20.27 -20.75
C ILE A 64 -12.90 20.75 -19.39
N GLU A 65 -13.87 21.67 -19.36
CA GLU A 65 -14.52 22.11 -18.11
C GLU A 65 -15.15 20.93 -17.34
N ILE A 66 -15.78 20.00 -18.07
CA ILE A 66 -16.34 18.77 -17.47
C ILE A 66 -15.21 17.88 -16.93
N ALA A 67 -14.15 17.67 -17.71
CA ALA A 67 -13.01 16.84 -17.30
C ALA A 67 -12.24 17.45 -16.11
N ALA A 68 -12.18 18.78 -16.01
CA ALA A 68 -11.52 19.49 -14.91
C ALA A 68 -12.23 19.30 -13.55
N GLN A 69 -13.49 18.86 -13.55
CA GLN A 69 -14.21 18.54 -12.30
C GLN A 69 -13.90 17.14 -11.76
N LEU A 70 -13.13 16.32 -12.49
CA LEU A 70 -12.76 14.99 -12.04
C LEU A 70 -11.61 15.10 -11.04
N LEU A 71 -11.91 14.78 -9.77
CA LEU A 71 -10.94 14.71 -8.68
C LEU A 71 -10.88 13.29 -8.15
N HIS A 72 -9.81 12.58 -8.47
CA HIS A 72 -9.62 11.18 -8.10
C HIS A 72 -8.13 10.83 -8.02
N PRO A 73 -7.66 9.98 -7.08
CA PRO A 73 -6.24 9.66 -6.93
C PRO A 73 -5.62 9.04 -8.20
N HIS A 74 -6.42 8.34 -9.03
CA HIS A 74 -5.96 7.72 -10.26
C HIS A 74 -6.36 8.49 -11.53
N ILE A 75 -6.70 9.77 -11.42
CA ILE A 75 -6.97 10.66 -12.56
C ILE A 75 -6.01 11.84 -12.52
N LEU A 76 -5.28 12.07 -13.62
CA LEU A 76 -4.47 13.26 -13.78
C LEU A 76 -5.39 14.46 -14.06
N GLY A 77 -5.62 15.28 -13.04
CA GLY A 77 -6.53 16.43 -13.10
C GLY A 77 -6.05 17.54 -14.02
N ILE A 78 -6.97 18.37 -14.49
CA ILE A 78 -6.68 19.56 -15.28
C ILE A 78 -6.63 20.77 -14.34
N ILE A 79 -5.55 21.55 -14.41
CA ILE A 79 -5.33 22.75 -13.59
C ILE A 79 -5.94 23.97 -14.26
N ASP A 80 -5.82 24.06 -15.60
CA ASP A 80 -6.16 25.23 -16.38
C ASP A 80 -6.36 24.87 -17.85
N SER A 81 -7.10 25.69 -18.61
CA SER A 81 -7.30 25.54 -20.04
C SER A 81 -7.60 26.87 -20.70
N GLY A 82 -7.39 26.96 -22.00
CA GLY A 82 -7.70 28.18 -22.72
C GLY A 82 -7.24 28.17 -24.18
N GLU A 83 -7.22 29.37 -24.75
CA GLU A 83 -6.70 29.66 -26.07
C GLU A 83 -5.61 30.73 -25.95
N ALA A 84 -4.48 30.52 -26.62
CA ALA A 84 -3.36 31.44 -26.66
C ALA A 84 -2.83 31.51 -28.10
N ASP A 85 -2.82 32.70 -28.72
CA ASP A 85 -2.42 32.91 -30.11
C ASP A 85 -3.12 31.95 -31.10
N GLY A 86 -4.45 31.72 -30.91
CA GLY A 86 -5.22 30.77 -31.72
C GLY A 86 -4.89 29.29 -31.50
N LEU A 87 -4.13 28.96 -30.46
CA LEU A 87 -3.78 27.61 -30.06
C LEU A 87 -4.57 27.19 -28.82
N LEU A 88 -5.34 26.12 -28.93
CA LEU A 88 -6.02 25.53 -27.80
C LEU A 88 -5.03 24.76 -26.94
N PHE A 89 -5.10 24.97 -25.64
CA PHE A 89 -4.22 24.28 -24.66
C PHE A 89 -4.96 23.90 -23.37
N TYR A 90 -4.39 22.98 -22.62
CA TYR A 90 -4.71 22.76 -21.23
C TYR A 90 -3.45 22.42 -20.42
N VAL A 91 -3.52 22.68 -19.13
CA VAL A 91 -2.44 22.54 -18.16
C VAL A 91 -2.80 21.47 -17.16
N MET A 92 -1.86 20.59 -16.88
CA MET A 92 -2.00 19.50 -15.92
C MET A 92 -0.76 19.45 -15.01
N PRO A 93 -0.82 18.79 -13.85
CA PRO A 93 0.36 18.55 -13.04
C PRO A 93 1.46 17.86 -13.86
N TYR A 94 2.70 18.29 -13.68
CA TYR A 94 3.83 17.54 -14.20
C TYR A 94 4.12 16.39 -13.22
N VAL A 95 4.04 15.17 -13.70
CA VAL A 95 4.34 13.95 -12.95
C VAL A 95 5.73 13.47 -13.38
N GLU A 96 6.63 13.31 -12.40
CA GLU A 96 7.96 12.74 -12.62
C GLU A 96 7.90 11.22 -12.76
N GLY A 97 7.22 10.77 -13.80
CA GLY A 97 6.98 9.36 -14.12
C GLY A 97 7.17 9.09 -15.61
N GLU A 98 6.83 7.90 -16.00
CA GLU A 98 6.83 7.47 -17.41
C GLU A 98 5.43 7.06 -17.85
N THR A 99 5.16 7.06 -19.16
CA THR A 99 3.92 6.48 -19.69
C THR A 99 3.95 4.97 -19.50
N LEU A 100 2.76 4.36 -19.35
CA LEU A 100 2.66 2.91 -19.25
C LEU A 100 3.21 2.22 -20.52
N ARG A 101 3.21 2.89 -21.68
CA ARG A 101 3.88 2.42 -22.89
C ARG A 101 5.39 2.30 -22.69
N GLN A 102 6.04 3.36 -22.20
CA GLN A 102 7.47 3.36 -21.89
C GLN A 102 7.82 2.32 -20.83
N TYR A 103 6.95 2.18 -19.83
CA TYR A 103 7.08 1.18 -18.80
C TYR A 103 7.05 -0.26 -19.37
N LEU A 104 6.07 -0.57 -20.24
CA LEU A 104 5.95 -1.86 -20.92
C LEU A 104 7.11 -2.15 -21.88
N ASP A 105 7.61 -1.11 -22.57
CA ASP A 105 8.74 -1.25 -23.50
C ASP A 105 10.05 -1.54 -22.73
N ARG A 106 10.14 -1.14 -21.48
CA ARG A 106 11.28 -1.39 -20.59
C ARG A 106 11.16 -2.71 -19.82
N GLU A 107 9.98 -3.01 -19.29
CA GLU A 107 9.68 -4.21 -18.50
C GLU A 107 8.93 -5.20 -19.38
N HIS A 108 9.63 -6.10 -20.04
CA HIS A 108 9.03 -7.02 -21.02
C HIS A 108 8.04 -8.02 -20.40
N ASP A 109 8.20 -8.38 -19.11
CA ASP A 109 7.37 -9.34 -18.38
C ASP A 109 6.96 -8.79 -17.02
N LEU A 110 5.75 -8.25 -16.94
CA LEU A 110 5.23 -7.77 -15.66
C LEU A 110 4.80 -8.93 -14.74
N PRO A 111 5.08 -8.85 -13.43
CA PRO A 111 4.43 -9.70 -12.44
C PRO A 111 2.90 -9.56 -12.53
N ILE A 112 2.18 -10.68 -12.39
CA ILE A 112 0.71 -10.68 -12.51
C ILE A 112 0.08 -9.73 -11.50
N ASP A 113 0.55 -9.72 -10.25
CA ASP A 113 0.03 -8.85 -9.19
C ASP A 113 0.22 -7.37 -9.53
N GLU A 114 1.33 -7.01 -10.18
CA GLU A 114 1.59 -5.65 -10.61
C GLU A 114 0.70 -5.24 -11.80
N ALA A 115 0.53 -6.13 -12.78
CA ALA A 115 -0.39 -5.92 -13.88
C ALA A 115 -1.83 -5.71 -13.38
N LEU A 116 -2.29 -6.54 -12.43
CA LEU A 116 -3.64 -6.44 -11.86
C LEU A 116 -3.82 -5.16 -11.03
N ARG A 117 -2.79 -4.69 -10.33
CA ARG A 117 -2.84 -3.43 -9.59
C ARG A 117 -3.00 -2.23 -10.55
N ILE A 118 -2.23 -2.18 -11.64
CA ILE A 118 -2.39 -1.14 -12.67
C ILE A 118 -3.79 -1.18 -13.27
N VAL A 119 -4.29 -2.38 -13.58
CA VAL A 119 -5.66 -2.57 -14.11
C VAL A 119 -6.71 -2.09 -13.11
N HIS A 120 -6.53 -2.36 -11.82
CA HIS A 120 -7.41 -1.89 -10.74
C HIS A 120 -7.44 -0.37 -10.67
N ASP A 121 -6.28 0.30 -10.64
CA ASP A 121 -6.17 1.76 -10.57
C ASP A 121 -6.89 2.43 -11.77
N VAL A 122 -6.69 1.89 -12.99
CA VAL A 122 -7.37 2.38 -14.20
C VAL A 122 -8.87 2.13 -14.14
N ALA A 123 -9.31 0.95 -13.67
CA ALA A 123 -10.73 0.61 -13.56
C ALA A 123 -11.45 1.49 -12.53
N ASP A 124 -10.79 1.80 -11.40
CA ASP A 124 -11.34 2.68 -10.36
C ASP A 124 -11.49 4.13 -10.87
N ALA A 125 -10.48 4.64 -11.60
CA ALA A 125 -10.59 5.93 -12.31
C ALA A 125 -11.78 5.96 -13.26
N LEU A 126 -11.99 4.90 -14.06
CA LEU A 126 -13.11 4.78 -14.98
C LEU A 126 -14.45 4.70 -14.23
N ALA A 127 -14.53 3.92 -13.14
CA ALA A 127 -15.73 3.82 -12.33
C ALA A 127 -16.16 5.19 -11.78
N TYR A 128 -15.19 5.99 -11.33
CA TYR A 128 -15.44 7.33 -10.84
C TYR A 128 -15.94 8.28 -11.95
N ALA A 129 -15.29 8.28 -13.12
CA ALA A 129 -15.65 9.14 -14.26
C ALA A 129 -17.03 8.77 -14.85
N HIS A 130 -17.29 7.47 -15.02
CA HIS A 130 -18.56 6.97 -15.57
C HIS A 130 -19.76 7.35 -14.70
N ARG A 131 -19.64 7.30 -13.36
CA ARG A 131 -20.70 7.79 -12.44
C ARG A 131 -21.02 9.27 -12.63
N ARG A 132 -20.12 10.05 -13.22
CA ARG A 132 -20.29 11.47 -13.55
C ARG A 132 -20.65 11.72 -15.01
N GLY A 133 -20.94 10.66 -15.76
CA GLY A 133 -21.32 10.74 -17.17
C GLY A 133 -20.14 11.01 -18.12
N VAL A 134 -18.90 10.90 -17.63
CA VAL A 134 -17.70 11.11 -18.45
C VAL A 134 -17.17 9.77 -18.94
N VAL A 135 -17.05 9.62 -20.26
CA VAL A 135 -16.49 8.44 -20.95
C VAL A 135 -15.16 8.84 -21.57
N HIS A 136 -14.12 8.04 -21.35
CA HIS A 136 -12.74 8.36 -21.79
C HIS A 136 -12.55 8.19 -23.30
N ARG A 137 -12.97 7.06 -23.86
CA ARG A 137 -12.96 6.71 -25.30
C ARG A 137 -11.60 6.49 -25.95
N ASP A 138 -10.49 6.64 -25.23
CA ASP A 138 -9.12 6.42 -25.74
C ASP A 138 -8.20 5.86 -24.65
N ILE A 139 -8.66 4.84 -23.91
CA ILE A 139 -7.84 4.13 -22.93
C ILE A 139 -6.78 3.32 -23.66
N LYS A 140 -5.51 3.62 -23.35
CA LYS A 140 -4.31 2.94 -23.89
C LYS A 140 -3.09 3.27 -23.05
N PRO A 141 -1.98 2.54 -23.17
CA PRO A 141 -0.76 2.75 -22.35
C PRO A 141 -0.16 4.16 -22.47
N GLU A 142 -0.32 4.83 -23.61
CA GLU A 142 0.18 6.20 -23.81
C GLU A 142 -0.57 7.24 -22.98
N ASN A 143 -1.82 6.94 -22.57
CA ASN A 143 -2.69 7.81 -21.78
C ASN A 143 -2.74 7.41 -20.30
N VAL A 144 -1.87 6.49 -19.86
CA VAL A 144 -1.70 6.09 -18.46
C VAL A 144 -0.27 6.41 -18.07
N LEU A 145 -0.07 7.16 -16.98
CA LEU A 145 1.22 7.42 -16.39
C LEU A 145 1.46 6.47 -15.21
N VAL A 146 2.68 6.01 -15.05
CA VAL A 146 3.11 5.21 -13.89
C VAL A 146 4.02 6.08 -13.02
N PHE A 147 3.61 6.28 -11.78
CA PHE A 147 4.33 7.05 -10.79
C PHE A 147 4.25 6.36 -9.43
N GLU A 148 5.39 6.13 -8.77
CA GLU A 148 5.45 5.47 -7.44
C GLU A 148 4.61 4.18 -7.35
N ARG A 149 4.59 3.37 -8.42
CA ARG A 149 3.82 2.13 -8.59
C ARG A 149 2.30 2.33 -8.74
N HIS A 150 1.78 3.55 -8.83
CA HIS A 150 0.38 3.85 -9.09
C HIS A 150 0.17 4.24 -10.55
N ALA A 151 -1.01 3.90 -11.07
CA ALA A 151 -1.43 4.32 -12.41
C ALA A 151 -2.30 5.57 -12.31
N LEU A 152 -2.01 6.55 -13.18
CA LEU A 152 -2.76 7.79 -13.33
C LEU A 152 -3.28 7.90 -14.76
N VAL A 153 -4.60 7.93 -14.94
CA VAL A 153 -5.22 8.08 -16.24
C VAL A 153 -5.26 9.56 -16.62
N ALA A 154 -4.67 9.88 -17.77
CA ALA A 154 -4.66 11.22 -18.36
C ALA A 154 -5.65 11.33 -19.51
N ASP A 155 -5.96 12.56 -19.94
CA ASP A 155 -6.69 12.87 -21.16
C ASP A 155 -8.19 12.48 -21.18
N PHE A 156 -8.88 12.46 -20.04
CA PHE A 156 -10.32 12.23 -19.97
C PHE A 156 -11.13 13.22 -20.85
N GLY A 157 -12.05 12.68 -21.65
CA GLY A 157 -13.01 13.45 -22.44
C GLY A 157 -12.46 14.15 -23.68
N ILE A 158 -11.14 14.24 -23.86
CA ILE A 158 -10.48 15.02 -24.91
C ILE A 158 -10.69 14.39 -26.30
N ALA A 159 -10.77 13.07 -26.38
CA ALA A 159 -11.03 12.38 -27.64
C ALA A 159 -12.37 12.81 -28.29
N ARG A 160 -13.41 12.98 -27.45
CA ARG A 160 -14.72 13.48 -27.92
C ARG A 160 -14.64 14.92 -28.39
N ALA A 161 -13.96 15.78 -27.67
CA ALA A 161 -13.75 17.18 -28.07
C ALA A 161 -13.08 17.29 -29.43
N ILE A 162 -12.04 16.47 -29.68
CA ILE A 162 -11.35 16.45 -30.98
C ILE A 162 -12.25 15.92 -32.10
N VAL A 163 -13.01 14.85 -31.88
CA VAL A 163 -13.94 14.29 -32.88
C VAL A 163 -15.06 15.29 -33.21
N SER A 164 -15.66 15.91 -32.20
CA SER A 164 -16.70 16.94 -32.38
C SER A 164 -16.18 18.17 -33.11
N ALA A 165 -14.94 18.57 -32.84
CA ALA A 165 -14.26 19.65 -33.55
C ALA A 165 -14.04 19.34 -35.03
N ARG A 166 -13.68 18.11 -35.38
CA ARG A 166 -13.51 17.64 -36.76
C ARG A 166 -14.84 17.56 -37.50
N GLN A 167 -15.88 17.01 -36.89
CA GLN A 167 -17.23 16.91 -37.47
C GLN A 167 -17.84 18.30 -37.79
N ALA A 168 -17.61 19.28 -36.91
CA ALA A 168 -18.06 20.66 -37.15
C ALA A 168 -17.37 21.31 -38.38
N ARG A 169 -16.10 20.96 -38.62
CA ARG A 169 -15.33 21.42 -39.78
C ARG A 169 -15.80 20.78 -41.09
N ASP A 170 -16.19 19.50 -41.04
CA ASP A 170 -16.59 18.73 -42.23
C ASP A 170 -18.07 18.87 -42.57
N ALA A 171 -18.90 19.44 -41.68
CA ALA A 171 -20.32 19.77 -41.95
C ALA A 171 -20.55 20.81 -43.05
N GLY A 172 -19.48 21.46 -43.52
CA GLY A 172 -19.51 22.37 -44.70
C GLY A 172 -19.09 21.72 -46.01
N ARG A 173 -18.75 20.42 -46.03
CA ARG A 173 -18.38 19.67 -47.23
C ARG A 173 -19.19 18.37 -47.27
N GLU A 174 -19.80 18.10 -48.43
CA GLU A 174 -20.69 16.98 -48.70
C GLU A 174 -20.31 15.65 -48.00
N GLN A 175 -21.34 15.02 -47.46
CA GLN A 175 -21.28 13.67 -46.86
C GLN A 175 -20.52 12.69 -47.73
N VAL A 176 -19.31 12.37 -47.37
CA VAL A 176 -18.65 11.15 -47.81
C VAL A 176 -18.13 10.45 -46.58
N THR A 177 -18.80 9.37 -46.24
CA THR A 177 -18.41 8.29 -45.34
C THR A 177 -16.92 7.93 -45.54
N ARG A 178 -16.02 8.43 -44.69
CA ARG A 178 -14.61 7.96 -44.68
C ARG A 178 -13.98 8.01 -43.30
N ILE A 179 -14.16 6.91 -42.58
CA ILE A 179 -13.28 6.50 -41.45
C ILE A 179 -11.87 6.11 -41.98
N THR A 180 -11.68 6.06 -43.31
CA THR A 180 -10.49 5.47 -43.98
C THR A 180 -9.74 6.45 -44.89
N ALA A 181 -9.64 7.73 -44.56
CA ALA A 181 -8.74 8.62 -45.32
C ALA A 181 -7.27 8.30 -44.97
N PRO A 182 -6.36 8.10 -45.97
CA PRO A 182 -4.94 7.91 -45.72
C PRO A 182 -4.36 9.15 -45.01
N GLY A 183 -3.77 8.94 -43.81
CA GLY A 183 -3.11 9.99 -43.01
C GLY A 183 -3.88 10.49 -41.80
N VAL A 184 -5.10 10.01 -41.50
CA VAL A 184 -5.84 10.35 -40.28
C VAL A 184 -5.85 9.15 -39.34
N SER A 185 -4.87 9.07 -38.45
CA SER A 185 -4.87 8.11 -37.34
C SER A 185 -5.83 8.62 -36.27
N LEU A 186 -7.05 8.08 -36.26
CA LEU A 186 -8.01 8.27 -35.17
C LEU A 186 -7.73 7.23 -34.09
N GLY A 187 -6.84 7.54 -33.14
CA GLY A 187 -6.44 6.62 -32.07
C GLY A 187 -5.54 5.45 -32.54
N THR A 188 -5.00 4.70 -31.61
CA THR A 188 -4.29 3.45 -31.89
C THR A 188 -5.32 2.33 -32.07
N PRO A 189 -5.52 1.74 -33.28
CA PRO A 189 -6.59 0.79 -33.55
C PRO A 189 -6.59 -0.44 -32.61
N ALA A 190 -5.45 -0.71 -31.99
CA ALA A 190 -5.25 -1.86 -31.11
C ALA A 190 -6.15 -1.86 -29.86
N TYR A 191 -6.63 -0.69 -29.40
CA TYR A 191 -7.47 -0.57 -28.19
C TYR A 191 -8.91 -0.17 -28.48
N MET A 192 -9.25 0.01 -29.75
CA MET A 192 -10.56 0.49 -30.17
C MET A 192 -11.63 -0.59 -30.00
N ALA A 193 -12.75 -0.24 -29.38
CA ALA A 193 -13.88 -1.14 -29.23
C ALA A 193 -14.56 -1.43 -30.59
N PRO A 194 -15.17 -2.62 -30.80
CA PRO A 194 -15.84 -2.97 -32.05
C PRO A 194 -16.86 -1.95 -32.52
N GLU A 195 -17.70 -1.41 -31.65
CA GLU A 195 -18.69 -0.38 -31.93
C GLU A 195 -18.07 0.97 -32.33
N GLN A 196 -16.93 1.32 -31.73
CA GLN A 196 -16.15 2.49 -32.16
C GLN A 196 -15.57 2.30 -33.57
N ALA A 197 -15.04 1.09 -33.83
CA ALA A 197 -14.49 0.71 -35.11
C ALA A 197 -15.55 0.66 -36.23
N ALA A 198 -16.78 0.30 -35.88
CA ALA A 198 -17.92 0.30 -36.78
C ALA A 198 -18.48 1.73 -37.05
N GLY A 199 -18.05 2.73 -36.26
CA GLY A 199 -18.55 4.09 -36.37
C GLY A 199 -19.94 4.29 -35.79
N ASP A 200 -20.32 3.49 -34.79
CA ASP A 200 -21.62 3.58 -34.13
C ASP A 200 -21.81 4.94 -33.46
N SER A 201 -23.03 5.53 -33.58
CA SER A 201 -23.34 6.83 -32.98
C SER A 201 -23.48 6.76 -31.45
N ASP A 202 -23.85 5.58 -30.93
CA ASP A 202 -24.27 5.37 -29.53
C ASP A 202 -23.20 4.67 -28.68
N VAL A 203 -21.91 4.99 -28.90
CA VAL A 203 -20.79 4.48 -28.11
C VAL A 203 -20.86 5.00 -26.67
N ASP A 204 -21.10 4.11 -25.72
CA ASP A 204 -21.20 4.42 -24.30
C ASP A 204 -19.93 4.03 -23.50
N HIS A 205 -19.99 4.06 -22.18
CA HIS A 205 -18.90 3.78 -21.26
C HIS A 205 -18.36 2.32 -21.35
N ARG A 206 -19.10 1.39 -21.94
CA ARG A 206 -18.65 -0.01 -22.13
C ARG A 206 -17.57 -0.15 -23.20
N ALA A 207 -17.36 0.90 -24.02
CA ALA A 207 -16.19 0.98 -24.89
C ALA A 207 -14.89 1.13 -24.09
N ASP A 208 -14.90 1.91 -22.98
CA ASP A 208 -13.75 2.01 -22.09
C ASP A 208 -13.44 0.67 -21.39
N LEU A 209 -14.48 -0.11 -21.08
CA LEU A 209 -14.29 -1.46 -20.49
C LEU A 209 -13.66 -2.45 -21.48
N TYR A 210 -13.97 -2.33 -22.75
CA TYR A 210 -13.30 -3.10 -23.80
C TYR A 210 -11.82 -2.70 -23.91
N ALA A 211 -11.54 -1.39 -23.97
CA ALA A 211 -10.18 -0.87 -24.02
C ALA A 211 -9.36 -1.26 -22.76
N LEU A 212 -9.99 -1.24 -21.56
CA LEU A 212 -9.42 -1.77 -20.32
C LEU A 212 -9.08 -3.26 -20.45
N GLY A 213 -9.95 -4.05 -21.08
CA GLY A 213 -9.70 -5.47 -21.36
C GLY A 213 -8.49 -5.69 -22.26
N ILE A 214 -8.33 -4.88 -23.33
CA ILE A 214 -7.14 -4.92 -24.20
C ILE A 214 -5.89 -4.55 -23.40
N LEU A 215 -5.94 -3.49 -22.59
CA LEU A 215 -4.86 -3.04 -21.74
C LEU A 215 -4.45 -4.14 -20.74
N ALA A 216 -5.44 -4.73 -20.06
CA ALA A 216 -5.20 -5.83 -19.11
C ALA A 216 -4.58 -7.06 -19.80
N TYR A 217 -5.05 -7.39 -20.99
CA TYR A 217 -4.49 -8.48 -21.79
C TYR A 217 -3.01 -8.21 -22.10
N GLU A 218 -2.67 -7.02 -22.60
CA GLU A 218 -1.29 -6.66 -22.93
C GLU A 218 -0.39 -6.64 -21.69
N LEU A 219 -0.83 -6.09 -20.55
CA LEU A 219 -0.09 -6.09 -19.30
C LEU A 219 0.23 -7.51 -18.80
N LEU A 220 -0.68 -8.45 -19.04
CA LEU A 220 -0.53 -9.83 -18.57
C LEU A 220 0.31 -10.73 -19.49
N VAL A 221 0.33 -10.46 -20.81
CA VAL A 221 1.03 -11.34 -21.79
C VAL A 221 2.07 -10.62 -22.64
N GLY A 222 2.26 -9.30 -22.45
CA GLY A 222 3.30 -8.52 -23.15
C GLY A 222 2.90 -7.99 -24.52
N ALA A 223 1.71 -8.31 -25.04
CA ALA A 223 1.23 -7.83 -26.35
C ALA A 223 -0.31 -7.74 -26.38
N PRO A 224 -0.90 -6.81 -27.13
CA PRO A 224 -2.35 -6.75 -27.32
C PRO A 224 -2.86 -7.98 -28.08
N PRO A 225 -4.13 -8.41 -27.89
CA PRO A 225 -4.68 -9.64 -28.47
C PRO A 225 -4.80 -9.60 -29.98
N PHE A 226 -4.82 -8.42 -30.57
CA PHE A 226 -4.96 -8.24 -32.01
C PHE A 226 -3.86 -7.34 -32.56
N THR A 227 -3.03 -7.93 -33.42
CA THR A 227 -1.97 -7.24 -34.16
C THR A 227 -2.12 -7.52 -35.65
N GLY A 228 -1.51 -6.68 -36.48
CA GLY A 228 -1.59 -6.86 -37.94
C GLY A 228 -0.74 -5.85 -38.70
N PRO A 229 -0.46 -6.11 -39.99
CA PRO A 229 0.42 -5.28 -40.82
C PRO A 229 -0.15 -3.89 -41.13
N THR A 230 -1.47 -3.71 -41.02
CA THR A 230 -2.14 -2.41 -41.26
C THR A 230 -3.22 -2.15 -40.21
N ALA A 231 -3.56 -0.88 -40.04
CA ALA A 231 -4.66 -0.45 -39.16
C ALA A 231 -5.99 -1.16 -39.50
N GLN A 232 -6.27 -1.38 -40.78
CA GLN A 232 -7.50 -2.04 -41.24
C GLN A 232 -7.53 -3.52 -40.80
N HIS A 233 -6.40 -4.23 -40.82
CA HIS A 233 -6.33 -5.61 -40.33
C HIS A 233 -6.62 -5.67 -38.84
N VAL A 234 -6.10 -4.74 -38.04
CA VAL A 234 -6.35 -4.67 -36.60
C VAL A 234 -7.82 -4.34 -36.33
N ILE A 235 -8.40 -3.36 -37.04
CA ILE A 235 -9.82 -3.01 -36.93
C ILE A 235 -10.72 -4.20 -37.27
N ALA A 236 -10.45 -4.88 -38.38
CA ALA A 236 -11.20 -6.09 -38.75
C ALA A 236 -11.11 -7.19 -37.69
N ALA A 237 -9.95 -7.36 -37.07
CA ALA A 237 -9.76 -8.31 -35.97
C ALA A 237 -10.52 -7.89 -34.71
N GLN A 238 -10.56 -6.60 -34.37
CA GLN A 238 -11.37 -6.10 -33.25
C GLN A 238 -12.86 -6.42 -33.41
N VAL A 239 -13.37 -6.31 -34.62
CA VAL A 239 -14.79 -6.58 -34.93
C VAL A 239 -15.11 -8.07 -34.96
N ALA A 240 -14.25 -8.90 -35.57
CA ALA A 240 -14.62 -10.26 -35.95
C ALA A 240 -13.85 -11.38 -35.22
N ARG A 241 -12.61 -11.14 -34.76
CA ARG A 241 -11.80 -12.23 -34.18
C ARG A 241 -12.02 -12.36 -32.67
N VAL A 242 -12.12 -13.60 -32.20
CA VAL A 242 -12.09 -13.94 -30.78
C VAL A 242 -10.63 -13.87 -30.30
N PRO A 243 -10.33 -13.18 -29.18
CA PRO A 243 -8.98 -13.14 -28.64
C PRO A 243 -8.54 -14.52 -28.17
N GLU A 244 -7.24 -14.82 -28.27
CA GLU A 244 -6.69 -16.05 -27.72
C GLU A 244 -6.81 -16.05 -26.19
N PRO A 245 -7.20 -17.16 -25.55
CA PRO A 245 -7.24 -17.25 -24.09
C PRO A 245 -5.85 -16.93 -23.48
N LEU A 246 -5.83 -16.10 -22.43
CA LEU A 246 -4.60 -15.68 -21.76
C LEU A 246 -3.73 -16.86 -21.28
N SER A 247 -4.37 -17.92 -20.76
CA SER A 247 -3.70 -19.12 -20.27
C SER A 247 -2.96 -19.92 -21.34
N ARG A 248 -3.31 -19.74 -22.61
CA ARG A 248 -2.56 -20.35 -23.74
C ARG A 248 -1.25 -19.63 -24.00
N VAL A 249 -1.23 -18.30 -23.79
CA VAL A 249 -0.04 -17.47 -23.98
C VAL A 249 0.86 -17.52 -22.74
N ARG A 250 0.26 -17.36 -21.54
CA ARG A 250 0.98 -17.38 -20.25
C ARG A 250 0.27 -18.30 -19.25
N ARG A 251 0.76 -19.52 -19.09
CA ARG A 251 0.15 -20.57 -18.26
C ARG A 251 -0.03 -20.20 -16.78
N ALA A 252 0.77 -19.25 -16.29
CA ALA A 252 0.70 -18.81 -14.89
C ALA A 252 -0.52 -17.95 -14.55
N ILE A 253 -1.30 -17.52 -15.56
CA ILE A 253 -2.47 -16.65 -15.33
C ILE A 253 -3.61 -17.48 -14.70
N PRO A 254 -4.13 -17.06 -13.52
CA PRO A 254 -5.22 -17.76 -12.88
C PRO A 254 -6.50 -17.75 -13.73
N PRO A 255 -7.29 -18.85 -13.74
CA PRO A 255 -8.52 -18.92 -14.54
C PRO A 255 -9.56 -17.85 -14.20
N GLY A 256 -9.56 -17.35 -12.96
CA GLY A 256 -10.42 -16.22 -12.54
C GLY A 256 -10.06 -14.92 -13.23
N VAL A 257 -8.76 -14.62 -13.31
CA VAL A 257 -8.23 -13.43 -14.01
C VAL A 257 -8.52 -13.51 -15.50
N GLU A 258 -8.29 -14.68 -16.12
CA GLU A 258 -8.63 -14.89 -17.54
C GLU A 258 -10.10 -14.59 -17.81
N ARG A 259 -11.03 -15.19 -17.04
CA ARG A 259 -12.48 -14.93 -17.22
C ARG A 259 -12.84 -13.46 -17.06
N LEU A 260 -12.23 -12.78 -16.11
CA LEU A 260 -12.47 -11.36 -15.84
C LEU A 260 -12.08 -10.49 -17.05
N VAL A 261 -10.87 -10.71 -17.59
CA VAL A 261 -10.36 -9.94 -18.73
C VAL A 261 -11.08 -10.32 -20.03
N MET A 262 -11.30 -11.61 -20.28
CA MET A 262 -11.98 -12.05 -21.49
C MET A 262 -13.41 -11.55 -21.59
N ARG A 263 -14.12 -11.37 -20.48
CA ARG A 263 -15.46 -10.75 -20.46
C ARG A 263 -15.44 -9.26 -20.89
N CYS A 264 -14.37 -8.53 -20.61
CA CYS A 264 -14.21 -7.18 -21.16
C CYS A 264 -14.12 -7.20 -22.69
N LEU A 265 -13.53 -8.26 -23.27
CA LEU A 265 -13.24 -8.40 -24.70
C LEU A 265 -14.39 -8.99 -25.52
N GLU A 266 -15.56 -9.20 -24.91
CA GLU A 266 -16.78 -9.59 -25.63
C GLU A 266 -17.15 -8.56 -26.70
N LYS A 267 -17.57 -9.04 -27.87
CA LYS A 267 -17.80 -8.15 -29.01
C LYS A 267 -19.03 -7.28 -28.83
N ARG A 268 -20.10 -7.84 -28.25
CA ARG A 268 -21.32 -7.10 -27.96
C ARG A 268 -21.19 -6.39 -26.60
N PRO A 269 -21.43 -5.07 -26.53
CA PRO A 269 -21.39 -4.34 -25.25
C PRO A 269 -22.26 -4.93 -24.15
N ALA A 270 -23.40 -5.56 -24.51
CA ALA A 270 -24.31 -6.19 -23.56
C ALA A 270 -23.70 -7.43 -22.85
N ASP A 271 -22.73 -8.10 -23.45
CA ASP A 271 -22.10 -9.32 -22.92
C ASP A 271 -20.89 -8.99 -22.02
N ARG A 272 -20.43 -7.73 -22.03
CA ARG A 272 -19.32 -7.23 -21.19
C ARG A 272 -19.79 -6.97 -19.74
N TRP A 273 -18.88 -6.52 -18.92
CA TRP A 273 -19.21 -5.88 -17.64
C TRP A 273 -20.07 -4.65 -17.92
N GLN A 274 -21.13 -4.44 -17.10
CA GLN A 274 -22.05 -3.34 -17.35
C GLN A 274 -21.60 -2.03 -16.68
N SER A 275 -20.62 -2.09 -15.76
CA SER A 275 -19.95 -0.92 -15.22
C SER A 275 -18.50 -1.24 -14.81
N ALA A 276 -17.65 -0.20 -14.76
CA ALA A 276 -16.30 -0.36 -14.21
C ALA A 276 -16.31 -0.71 -12.72
N ALA A 277 -17.31 -0.26 -11.96
CA ALA A 277 -17.48 -0.66 -10.56
C ALA A 277 -17.74 -2.16 -10.42
N GLU A 278 -18.59 -2.76 -11.29
CA GLU A 278 -18.81 -4.21 -11.32
C GLU A 278 -17.50 -4.98 -11.60
N PHE A 279 -16.67 -4.47 -12.51
CA PHE A 279 -15.37 -5.04 -12.81
C PHE A 279 -14.42 -4.96 -11.60
N VAL A 280 -14.31 -3.79 -10.93
CA VAL A 280 -13.49 -3.61 -9.72
C VAL A 280 -13.92 -4.59 -8.64
N HIS A 281 -15.21 -4.69 -8.33
CA HIS A 281 -15.73 -5.64 -7.35
C HIS A 281 -15.37 -7.10 -7.69
N ALA A 282 -15.43 -7.47 -8.97
CA ALA A 282 -15.07 -8.82 -9.40
C ALA A 282 -13.56 -9.08 -9.28
N LEU A 283 -12.72 -8.07 -9.54
CA LEU A 283 -11.27 -8.13 -9.37
C LEU A 283 -10.88 -8.27 -7.89
N ASP A 284 -11.49 -7.47 -7.01
CA ASP A 284 -11.29 -7.53 -5.56
C ASP A 284 -11.72 -8.88 -4.98
N ALA A 285 -12.85 -9.42 -5.48
CA ALA A 285 -13.32 -10.74 -5.09
C ALA A 285 -12.33 -11.85 -5.48
N LEU A 286 -11.64 -11.73 -6.64
CA LEU A 286 -10.59 -12.67 -7.03
C LEU A 286 -9.37 -12.56 -6.12
N ALA A 287 -8.93 -11.35 -5.79
CA ALA A 287 -7.82 -11.12 -4.87
C ALA A 287 -8.14 -11.72 -3.49
N THR A 288 -9.37 -11.54 -3.00
CA THR A 288 -9.85 -12.12 -1.74
C THR A 288 -9.94 -13.64 -1.82
N ALA A 289 -10.49 -14.20 -2.91
CA ALA A 289 -10.62 -15.64 -3.10
C ALA A 289 -9.25 -16.33 -3.23
N ASP A 290 -8.29 -15.70 -3.91
CA ASP A 290 -6.92 -16.22 -4.04
C ASP A 290 -6.18 -16.19 -2.69
N THR A 291 -6.41 -15.14 -1.90
CA THR A 291 -5.92 -15.04 -0.52
C THR A 291 -6.56 -16.11 0.38
N VAL A 292 -7.88 -16.32 0.26
CA VAL A 292 -8.62 -17.35 1.01
C VAL A 292 -8.21 -18.76 0.55
N GLN A 293 -8.00 -19.00 -0.75
CA GLN A 293 -7.56 -20.30 -1.25
C GLN A 293 -6.12 -20.60 -0.83
N ARG A 294 -5.21 -19.62 -0.94
CA ARG A 294 -3.84 -19.75 -0.41
C ARG A 294 -3.83 -19.91 1.11
N ALA A 295 -4.79 -19.33 1.82
CA ALA A 295 -4.97 -19.52 3.26
C ALA A 295 -5.60 -20.88 3.59
N ALA A 296 -6.48 -21.43 2.75
CA ALA A 296 -7.06 -22.76 2.93
C ALA A 296 -6.03 -23.88 2.66
N ASP A 297 -5.11 -23.65 1.72
CA ASP A 297 -4.00 -24.57 1.42
C ASP A 297 -2.86 -24.49 2.46
N ARG A 298 -2.80 -23.44 3.29
CA ARG A 298 -1.91 -23.30 4.44
C ARG A 298 -2.59 -23.86 5.67
N GLN A 299 -1.87 -24.61 6.49
CA GLN A 299 -2.38 -25.14 7.76
C GLN A 299 -2.98 -24.00 8.59
N GLN A 300 -4.21 -24.20 9.09
CA GLN A 300 -4.80 -23.24 10.01
C GLN A 300 -3.92 -23.10 11.24
N PRO A 301 -3.70 -21.87 11.76
CA PRO A 301 -2.98 -21.68 13.00
C PRO A 301 -3.62 -22.51 14.12
N VAL A 302 -2.82 -23.23 14.85
CA VAL A 302 -3.26 -24.11 15.94
C VAL A 302 -3.03 -23.39 17.26
N GLU A 303 -4.03 -23.48 18.14
CA GLU A 303 -3.89 -22.94 19.49
C GLU A 303 -3.08 -23.86 20.38
N HIS A 304 -2.06 -23.32 21.01
CA HIS A 304 -1.18 -23.97 21.97
C HIS A 304 -1.26 -23.31 23.35
N ARG A 305 -0.76 -24.01 24.37
CA ARG A 305 -0.74 -23.53 25.75
C ARG A 305 0.65 -23.69 26.35
N PHE A 306 1.14 -22.58 26.89
CA PHE A 306 2.37 -22.56 27.69
C PHE A 306 2.00 -22.45 29.17
N ARG A 307 2.37 -23.47 29.96
CA ARG A 307 2.02 -23.54 31.38
C ARG A 307 3.06 -22.82 32.23
N LEU A 308 2.61 -21.95 33.10
CA LEU A 308 3.44 -21.27 34.11
C LEU A 308 3.76 -22.25 35.25
N THR A 309 4.83 -23.01 35.10
CA THR A 309 5.30 -23.93 36.12
C THR A 309 6.07 -23.19 37.21
N GLU A 310 6.24 -23.81 38.38
CA GLU A 310 7.05 -23.27 39.48
C GLU A 310 8.50 -22.96 39.03
N ASN A 311 9.06 -23.78 38.14
CA ASN A 311 10.40 -23.57 37.60
C ASN A 311 10.45 -22.32 36.66
N VAL A 312 9.42 -22.12 35.85
CA VAL A 312 9.27 -20.89 35.01
C VAL A 312 9.14 -19.69 35.94
N CYS A 313 8.24 -19.73 36.92
CA CYS A 313 8.03 -18.63 37.86
C CYS A 313 9.30 -18.30 38.69
N ARG A 314 10.08 -19.30 39.08
CA ARG A 314 11.40 -19.07 39.71
C ARG A 314 12.44 -18.44 38.79
N LYS A 315 12.46 -18.81 37.51
CA LYS A 315 13.36 -18.18 36.53
C LYS A 315 13.01 -16.70 36.27
N LEU A 316 11.76 -16.32 36.44
CA LEU A 316 11.31 -14.92 36.34
C LEU A 316 11.92 -14.07 37.48
N ASN A 317 12.41 -14.69 38.56
CA ASN A 317 13.22 -14.16 39.65
C ASN A 317 12.83 -12.74 40.12
N ARG A 318 11.52 -12.48 40.24
CA ARG A 318 11.01 -11.22 40.74
C ARG A 318 10.32 -11.45 42.07
N ALA A 319 10.73 -10.73 43.08
CA ALA A 319 10.14 -10.73 44.43
C ALA A 319 8.64 -10.35 44.41
N THR A 320 8.15 -9.89 43.28
CA THR A 320 6.77 -9.40 43.05
C THR A 320 5.88 -10.41 42.38
N LEU A 321 6.40 -11.51 41.81
CA LEU A 321 5.56 -12.46 41.08
C LEU A 321 4.80 -13.32 42.06
N ASP A 322 3.49 -13.17 42.10
CA ASP A 322 2.62 -13.86 43.03
C ASP A 322 2.58 -15.37 42.72
N PRO A 323 2.85 -16.25 43.71
CA PRO A 323 2.79 -17.71 43.53
C PRO A 323 1.45 -18.23 43.02
N ARG A 324 0.38 -17.43 43.12
CA ARG A 324 -0.98 -17.80 42.68
C ARG A 324 -1.12 -17.96 41.16
N ILE A 325 -0.17 -17.48 40.34
CA ILE A 325 -0.15 -17.71 38.89
C ILE A 325 0.44 -19.08 38.50
N ILE A 326 1.04 -19.80 39.43
CA ILE A 326 1.59 -21.12 39.16
C ILE A 326 0.47 -22.08 38.77
N GLY A 327 0.64 -22.71 37.60
CA GLY A 327 -0.37 -23.59 36.99
C GLY A 327 -1.27 -22.93 35.97
N ASP A 328 -1.25 -21.59 35.87
CA ASP A 328 -1.95 -20.85 34.84
C ASP A 328 -1.29 -21.03 33.46
N GLU A 329 -2.01 -20.64 32.40
CA GLU A 329 -1.62 -20.90 31.01
C GLU A 329 -1.60 -19.63 30.19
N ILE A 330 -0.57 -19.49 29.34
CA ILE A 330 -0.51 -18.52 28.25
C ILE A 330 -0.91 -19.25 26.97
N HIS A 331 -1.95 -18.79 26.34
CA HIS A 331 -2.41 -19.32 25.06
C HIS A 331 -1.70 -18.59 23.91
N TYR A 332 -1.32 -19.32 22.87
CA TYR A 332 -0.73 -18.74 21.67
C TYR A 332 -1.16 -19.50 20.41
N LEU A 333 -1.28 -18.78 19.29
CA LEU A 333 -1.43 -19.37 17.97
C LEU A 333 -0.05 -19.67 17.37
N ASP A 334 0.04 -20.80 16.65
CA ASP A 334 1.20 -21.20 15.85
C ASP A 334 0.72 -21.64 14.47
N ASN A 335 1.26 -21.07 13.41
CA ASN A 335 0.87 -21.42 12.04
C ASN A 335 1.61 -22.65 11.49
N HIS A 336 2.55 -23.22 12.23
CA HIS A 336 3.33 -24.41 11.87
C HIS A 336 3.98 -24.38 10.47
N VAL A 337 4.17 -23.19 9.88
CA VAL A 337 4.84 -23.05 8.59
C VAL A 337 6.29 -23.50 8.70
N PRO A 338 6.75 -24.48 7.91
CA PRO A 338 8.16 -24.84 7.88
C PRO A 338 9.01 -23.66 7.39
N SER A 339 9.86 -23.12 8.26
CA SER A 339 10.67 -21.94 7.97
C SER A 339 11.94 -21.92 8.82
N ASP A 340 13.02 -21.36 8.26
CA ASP A 340 14.23 -21.00 8.98
C ASP A 340 14.06 -19.76 9.86
N VAL A 341 12.96 -19.00 9.64
CA VAL A 341 12.60 -17.80 10.38
C VAL A 341 11.43 -18.09 11.31
N LEU A 342 11.58 -17.72 12.58
CA LEU A 342 10.53 -17.70 13.59
C LEU A 342 10.19 -16.26 13.94
N VAL A 343 8.90 -15.90 13.91
CA VAL A 343 8.40 -14.58 14.30
C VAL A 343 7.51 -14.70 15.53
N LEU A 344 7.82 -13.96 16.60
CA LEU A 344 6.94 -13.78 17.75
C LEU A 344 6.16 -12.48 17.60
N TYR A 345 4.83 -12.56 17.50
CA TYR A 345 3.93 -11.41 17.35
C TYR A 345 3.32 -11.01 18.70
N LEU A 346 3.44 -9.72 19.05
CA LEU A 346 2.93 -9.13 20.28
C LEU A 346 1.76 -8.20 19.98
N HIS A 347 0.59 -8.51 20.54
CA HIS A 347 -0.64 -7.75 20.28
C HIS A 347 -0.68 -6.41 21.02
N GLY A 348 -1.52 -5.49 20.48
CA GLY A 348 -1.82 -4.20 21.11
C GLY A 348 -2.71 -4.32 22.34
N MET A 349 -2.92 -3.18 22.98
CA MET A 349 -3.68 -3.09 24.22
C MET A 349 -5.12 -3.63 24.06
N GLY A 350 -5.58 -4.41 25.04
CA GLY A 350 -6.93 -4.97 25.05
C GLY A 350 -7.22 -6.05 24.01
N LEU A 351 -6.30 -6.32 23.10
CA LEU A 351 -6.40 -7.36 22.07
C LEU A 351 -5.95 -8.74 22.61
N ASP A 352 -5.83 -9.70 21.73
CA ASP A 352 -5.34 -11.05 21.98
C ASP A 352 -4.66 -11.62 20.72
N HIS A 353 -4.18 -12.84 20.80
CA HIS A 353 -3.50 -13.51 19.72
C HIS A 353 -4.33 -13.60 18.42
N THR A 354 -5.67 -13.58 18.51
CA THR A 354 -6.55 -13.72 17.32
C THR A 354 -6.46 -12.54 16.37
N MET A 355 -5.95 -11.38 16.81
CA MET A 355 -5.70 -10.26 15.89
C MET A 355 -4.71 -10.61 14.78
N PHE A 356 -3.82 -11.57 15.02
CA PHE A 356 -2.82 -12.00 14.05
C PHE A 356 -3.25 -13.22 13.22
N ASP A 357 -4.48 -13.71 13.35
CA ASP A 357 -4.95 -14.90 12.62
C ASP A 357 -4.79 -14.74 11.10
N ALA A 358 -5.24 -13.62 10.52
CA ALA A 358 -5.07 -13.33 9.10
C ALA A 358 -3.59 -13.24 8.69
N LEU A 359 -2.77 -12.59 9.51
CA LEU A 359 -1.34 -12.45 9.28
C LEU A 359 -0.63 -13.81 9.35
N LEU A 360 -0.92 -14.64 10.34
CA LEU A 360 -0.36 -15.97 10.49
C LEU A 360 -0.72 -16.89 9.32
N ARG A 361 -1.96 -16.81 8.82
CA ARG A 361 -2.40 -17.53 7.61
C ARG A 361 -1.67 -17.07 6.35
N ALA A 362 -1.39 -15.77 6.23
CA ALA A 362 -0.74 -15.19 5.08
C ALA A 362 0.79 -15.31 5.11
N SER A 363 1.40 -15.42 6.31
CA SER A 363 2.85 -15.38 6.50
C SER A 363 3.56 -16.58 5.86
N PRO A 364 4.65 -16.36 5.08
CA PRO A 364 5.52 -17.43 4.62
C PRO A 364 6.49 -17.91 5.71
N TYR A 365 6.52 -17.24 6.86
CA TYR A 365 7.39 -17.55 7.99
C TYR A 365 6.62 -18.25 9.10
N ARG A 366 7.32 -19.05 9.91
CA ARG A 366 6.71 -19.58 11.12
C ARG A 366 6.42 -18.44 12.09
N GLY A 367 5.17 -18.28 12.45
CA GLY A 367 4.68 -17.25 13.33
C GLY A 367 4.03 -17.82 14.56
N ILE A 368 4.35 -17.28 15.73
CA ILE A 368 3.64 -17.52 16.98
C ILE A 368 3.11 -16.20 17.53
N ALA A 369 1.89 -16.21 18.03
CA ALA A 369 1.22 -15.05 18.59
C ALA A 369 0.62 -15.39 19.95
N PRO A 370 1.26 -15.06 21.08
CA PRO A 370 0.71 -15.28 22.42
C PRO A 370 -0.31 -14.19 22.78
N SER A 371 -1.31 -14.55 23.60
CA SER A 371 -2.08 -13.62 24.40
C SER A 371 -1.37 -13.31 25.71
N LEU A 372 -1.42 -12.04 26.12
CA LEU A 372 -0.93 -11.65 27.44
C LEU A 372 -1.71 -12.37 28.54
N TYR A 373 -1.07 -12.63 29.67
CA TYR A 373 -1.73 -13.17 30.84
C TYR A 373 -2.91 -12.28 31.26
N GLY A 374 -4.05 -12.88 31.53
CA GLY A 374 -5.29 -12.16 31.85
C GLY A 374 -6.04 -11.61 30.63
N PHE A 375 -5.49 -11.71 29.42
CA PHE A 375 -6.17 -11.41 28.17
C PHE A 375 -6.66 -12.72 27.56
N ALA A 376 -7.98 -12.90 27.49
CA ALA A 376 -8.56 -14.15 27.01
C ALA A 376 -7.99 -14.54 25.63
N PRO A 377 -7.76 -15.82 25.35
CA PRO A 377 -8.14 -16.98 26.14
C PRO A 377 -7.14 -17.39 27.24
N SER A 378 -5.99 -16.69 27.37
CA SER A 378 -5.05 -16.96 28.47
C SER A 378 -5.74 -16.91 29.84
N SER A 379 -5.16 -17.59 30.84
CA SER A 379 -5.77 -17.75 32.15
C SER A 379 -6.38 -16.48 32.70
N ARG A 380 -7.59 -16.61 33.28
CA ARG A 380 -8.31 -15.46 33.85
C ARG A 380 -7.51 -14.82 34.98
N TRP A 381 -7.63 -13.51 35.06
CA TRP A 381 -7.03 -12.69 36.11
C TRP A 381 -7.28 -13.23 37.51
N ARG A 382 -6.28 -13.79 38.08
CA ARG A 382 -6.24 -13.95 39.53
C ARG A 382 -5.52 -12.75 40.14
N ILE A 383 -4.57 -12.17 39.39
CA ILE A 383 -3.74 -11.04 39.77
C ILE A 383 -3.33 -10.30 38.51
N PRO A 384 -3.44 -8.96 38.48
CA PRO A 384 -2.94 -8.16 37.37
C PRO A 384 -1.41 -8.15 37.37
N LEU A 385 -0.81 -8.57 36.25
CA LEU A 385 0.63 -8.47 36.04
C LEU A 385 1.01 -7.07 35.56
N SER A 386 2.19 -6.60 35.95
CA SER A 386 2.81 -5.42 35.36
C SER A 386 3.25 -5.69 33.92
N ILE A 387 3.50 -4.64 33.14
CA ILE A 387 4.00 -4.80 31.76
C ILE A 387 5.38 -5.47 31.74
N GLU A 388 6.20 -5.27 32.78
CA GLU A 388 7.48 -5.92 32.95
C GLU A 388 7.32 -7.41 33.24
N ASP A 389 6.30 -7.82 33.99
CA ASP A 389 6.01 -9.24 34.25
C ASP A 389 5.47 -9.92 32.98
N HIS A 390 4.66 -9.23 32.18
CA HIS A 390 4.27 -9.71 30.84
C HIS A 390 5.50 -9.91 29.94
N ALA A 391 6.42 -8.93 29.90
CA ALA A 391 7.65 -9.04 29.13
C ALA A 391 8.49 -10.24 29.55
N ALA A 392 8.65 -10.46 30.87
CA ALA A 392 9.39 -11.61 31.41
C ALA A 392 8.72 -12.95 31.05
N THR A 393 7.38 -13.03 31.19
CA THR A 393 6.61 -14.25 30.88
C THR A 393 6.71 -14.61 29.40
N LEU A 394 6.54 -13.64 28.50
CA LEU A 394 6.66 -13.87 27.05
C LEU A 394 8.10 -14.19 26.62
N SER A 395 9.09 -13.69 27.35
CA SER A 395 10.49 -14.09 27.13
C SER A 395 10.71 -15.58 27.37
N GLU A 396 10.08 -16.16 28.41
CA GLU A 396 10.14 -17.61 28.67
C GLU A 396 9.37 -18.40 27.58
N VAL A 397 8.23 -17.92 27.11
CA VAL A 397 7.53 -18.53 25.96
C VAL A 397 8.44 -18.55 24.73
N LEU A 398 9.12 -17.44 24.42
CA LEU A 398 10.04 -17.37 23.29
C LEU A 398 11.21 -18.35 23.46
N HIS A 399 11.84 -18.40 24.66
CA HIS A 399 12.93 -19.33 24.93
C HIS A 399 12.50 -20.79 24.74
N ASP A 400 11.30 -21.16 25.22
CA ASP A 400 10.77 -22.52 25.07
C ASP A 400 10.58 -22.89 23.61
N VAL A 401 9.94 -22.00 22.83
CA VAL A 401 9.71 -22.25 21.41
C VAL A 401 11.02 -22.32 20.63
N VAL A 402 11.96 -21.39 20.88
CA VAL A 402 13.27 -21.39 20.19
C VAL A 402 14.08 -22.64 20.54
N ALA A 403 14.06 -23.10 21.80
CA ALA A 403 14.74 -24.32 22.20
C ALA A 403 14.18 -25.58 21.51
N ARG A 404 12.86 -25.61 21.30
CA ARG A 404 12.15 -26.71 20.63
C ARG A 404 12.33 -26.70 19.12
N GLU A 405 12.15 -25.56 18.49
CA GLU A 405 12.08 -25.41 17.02
C GLU A 405 13.44 -25.15 16.35
N ARG A 406 14.40 -24.60 17.10
CA ARG A 406 15.77 -24.30 16.65
C ARG A 406 15.83 -23.50 15.33
N PRO A 407 15.11 -22.37 15.22
CA PRO A 407 15.14 -21.54 14.02
C PRO A 407 16.54 -20.95 13.80
N GLN A 408 16.86 -20.60 12.54
CA GLN A 408 18.12 -19.91 12.22
C GLN A 408 18.03 -18.40 12.50
N ILE A 409 16.84 -17.81 12.31
CA ILE A 409 16.56 -16.39 12.51
C ILE A 409 15.33 -16.26 13.40
N VAL A 410 15.42 -15.41 14.41
CA VAL A 410 14.31 -15.08 15.31
C VAL A 410 14.00 -13.59 15.23
N ILE A 411 12.75 -13.28 14.88
CA ILE A 411 12.24 -11.91 14.82
C ILE A 411 11.18 -11.71 15.90
N LEU A 412 11.27 -10.60 16.61
CA LEU A 412 10.20 -10.09 17.43
C LEU A 412 9.39 -9.07 16.62
N ALA A 413 8.07 -9.12 16.67
CA ALA A 413 7.20 -8.15 16.00
C ALA A 413 6.08 -7.71 16.96
N GLY A 414 5.92 -6.40 17.16
CA GLY A 414 4.95 -5.87 18.12
C GLY A 414 4.12 -4.74 17.53
N PHE A 415 2.80 -4.76 17.78
CA PHE A 415 1.87 -3.74 17.34
C PHE A 415 1.43 -2.85 18.50
N SER A 416 1.45 -1.51 18.33
CA SER A 416 0.99 -0.52 19.31
C SER A 416 1.69 -0.76 20.67
N SER A 417 0.96 -0.93 21.77
CA SER A 417 1.53 -1.29 23.08
C SER A 417 2.31 -2.62 23.07
N GLY A 418 2.05 -3.52 22.12
CA GLY A 418 2.89 -4.68 21.86
C GLY A 418 4.28 -4.30 21.33
N GLY A 419 4.38 -3.18 20.60
CA GLY A 419 5.65 -2.58 20.22
C GLY A 419 6.44 -2.07 21.44
N ASP A 420 5.77 -1.39 22.39
CA ASP A 420 6.41 -0.98 23.65
C ASP A 420 6.87 -2.19 24.47
N LEU A 421 6.03 -3.21 24.52
CA LEU A 421 6.34 -4.47 25.22
C LEU A 421 7.58 -5.17 24.63
N GLY A 422 7.75 -5.13 23.31
CA GLY A 422 8.93 -5.67 22.64
C GLY A 422 10.22 -4.97 23.07
N PHE A 423 10.22 -3.64 23.17
CA PHE A 423 11.36 -2.89 23.74
C PHE A 423 11.64 -3.32 25.18
N ARG A 424 10.61 -3.52 25.99
CA ARG A 424 10.78 -3.95 27.40
C ARG A 424 11.31 -5.37 27.50
N MET A 425 10.88 -6.29 26.64
CA MET A 425 11.45 -7.64 26.55
C MET A 425 12.95 -7.60 26.24
N ILE A 426 13.35 -6.80 25.24
CA ILE A 426 14.74 -6.66 24.82
C ILE A 426 15.58 -6.02 25.93
N ASN A 427 15.11 -4.92 26.51
CA ASN A 427 15.86 -4.12 27.49
C ASN A 427 15.86 -4.75 28.89
N GLY A 428 14.80 -5.47 29.25
CA GLY A 428 14.66 -6.14 30.56
C GLY A 428 15.42 -7.45 30.69
N ALA A 429 15.95 -8.01 29.59
CA ALA A 429 16.76 -9.21 29.64
C ALA A 429 18.09 -8.95 30.35
N SER A 430 18.44 -9.78 31.32
CA SER A 430 19.76 -9.70 31.99
C SER A 430 20.89 -10.06 31.02
N ALA A 431 22.09 -9.57 31.27
CA ALA A 431 23.26 -9.85 30.42
C ALA A 431 23.48 -11.35 30.19
N ASP A 432 23.19 -12.16 31.22
CA ASP A 432 23.37 -13.63 31.21
C ASP A 432 22.21 -14.36 30.49
N LYS A 433 21.08 -13.69 30.23
CA LYS A 433 19.87 -14.27 29.61
C LYS A 433 19.41 -13.42 28.42
N ARG A 434 20.33 -13.12 27.52
CA ARG A 434 20.01 -12.37 26.31
C ARG A 434 18.95 -13.11 25.49
N LEU A 435 17.92 -12.39 25.04
CA LEU A 435 16.90 -13.00 24.18
C LEU A 435 17.53 -13.44 22.85
N PRO A 436 17.16 -14.62 22.34
CA PRO A 436 17.64 -15.13 21.06
C PRO A 436 16.93 -14.42 19.90
N ILE A 437 17.12 -13.11 19.74
CA ILE A 437 16.46 -12.27 18.75
C ILE A 437 17.51 -11.68 17.81
N ASP A 438 17.32 -11.85 16.50
CA ASP A 438 18.17 -11.32 15.45
C ASP A 438 17.65 -9.98 14.92
N GLY A 439 16.33 -9.75 14.98
CA GLY A 439 15.70 -8.51 14.54
C GLY A 439 14.42 -8.17 15.30
N TYR A 440 14.07 -6.88 15.28
CA TYR A 440 12.86 -6.37 15.90
C TYR A 440 12.07 -5.45 14.95
N LEU A 441 10.78 -5.77 14.74
CA LEU A 441 9.82 -4.98 13.98
C LEU A 441 8.78 -4.39 14.92
N ALA A 442 8.80 -3.07 15.13
CA ALA A 442 7.79 -2.36 15.90
C ALA A 442 6.83 -1.62 14.97
N LEU A 443 5.54 -1.90 15.07
CA LEU A 443 4.46 -1.35 14.26
C LEU A 443 3.64 -0.39 15.13
N GLY A 444 3.70 0.92 14.87
CA GLY A 444 3.02 1.96 15.61
C GLY A 444 3.32 1.97 17.13
N PRO A 445 4.59 1.82 17.59
CA PRO A 445 4.88 1.92 19.02
C PRO A 445 4.64 3.34 19.52
N ASN A 446 4.37 3.50 20.82
CA ASN A 446 4.19 4.82 21.40
C ASN A 446 5.52 5.58 21.49
N VAL A 447 5.52 6.86 21.12
CA VAL A 447 6.69 7.73 21.12
C VAL A 447 6.53 8.95 22.02
N SER A 448 5.29 9.30 22.37
CA SER A 448 4.93 10.42 23.26
C SER A 448 3.61 10.10 23.97
N LEU A 449 3.21 10.94 24.91
CA LEU A 449 1.92 10.78 25.61
C LEU A 449 0.75 10.94 24.62
N GLU A 450 0.89 11.79 23.62
CA GLU A 450 -0.13 12.03 22.59
C GLU A 450 -0.34 10.78 21.72
N THR A 451 0.73 10.06 21.39
CA THR A 451 0.64 8.81 20.63
C THR A 451 0.03 7.65 21.42
N CYS A 452 -0.12 7.80 22.74
CA CYS A 452 -0.87 6.87 23.59
C CYS A 452 -2.39 7.09 23.50
N PHE A 453 -2.91 7.55 22.37
CA PHE A 453 -4.32 7.98 22.24
C PHE A 453 -5.34 6.87 22.53
N VAL A 454 -4.98 5.60 22.33
CA VAL A 454 -5.81 4.46 22.74
C VAL A 454 -5.65 4.14 24.23
N SER A 455 -4.41 4.16 24.75
CA SER A 455 -4.13 3.76 26.13
C SER A 455 -4.54 4.80 27.15
N ARG A 456 -4.37 6.08 26.84
CA ARG A 456 -4.62 7.17 27.77
C ARG A 456 -6.06 7.22 28.30
N PRO A 457 -7.11 7.14 27.48
CA PRO A 457 -8.49 7.13 27.97
C PRO A 457 -8.81 5.96 28.89
N PHE A 458 -8.20 4.79 28.67
CA PHE A 458 -8.37 3.63 29.57
C PHE A 458 -7.61 3.80 30.88
N ALA A 459 -6.44 4.43 30.84
CA ALA A 459 -5.66 4.70 32.06
C ALA A 459 -6.36 5.67 33.02
N GLU A 460 -7.12 6.62 32.47
CA GLU A 460 -7.83 7.69 33.19
C GLU A 460 -9.29 7.33 33.56
N LEU A 461 -9.70 6.05 33.44
CA LEU A 461 -11.05 5.61 33.81
C LEU A 461 -11.34 5.87 35.30
N GLU A 462 -12.47 6.53 35.57
CA GLU A 462 -13.00 6.74 36.93
C GLU A 462 -13.91 5.60 37.37
N ASP A 463 -14.65 5.00 36.43
CA ASP A 463 -15.55 3.87 36.64
C ASP A 463 -15.17 2.68 35.78
N HIS A 464 -14.88 1.54 36.41
CA HIS A 464 -14.45 0.31 35.74
C HIS A 464 -15.62 -0.50 35.16
N SER A 465 -16.86 -0.16 35.47
CA SER A 465 -18.05 -0.89 35.03
C SER A 465 -18.53 -0.48 33.64
N ALA A 466 -18.21 0.75 33.20
CA ALA A 466 -18.63 1.25 31.88
C ALA A 466 -17.66 2.34 31.36
N PRO A 467 -17.32 2.32 30.06
CA PRO A 467 -16.55 3.39 29.45
C PRO A 467 -17.41 4.68 29.39
N SER A 468 -16.84 5.82 29.78
CA SER A 468 -17.52 7.09 29.69
C SER A 468 -17.61 7.58 28.24
N VAL A 469 -18.65 8.38 27.94
CA VAL A 469 -18.78 9.05 26.64
C VAL A 469 -17.59 9.99 26.37
N ALA A 470 -17.03 10.59 27.42
CA ALA A 470 -15.84 11.45 27.31
C ALA A 470 -14.61 10.65 26.85
N MET A 471 -14.44 9.43 27.39
CA MET A 471 -13.37 8.51 26.98
C MET A 471 -13.48 8.14 25.48
N LEU A 472 -14.67 7.76 25.03
CA LEU A 472 -14.91 7.40 23.63
C LEU A 472 -14.64 8.59 22.70
N ARG A 473 -15.07 9.81 23.08
CA ARG A 473 -14.76 11.03 22.32
C ARG A 473 -13.27 11.35 22.28
N GLY A 474 -12.54 11.07 23.34
CA GLY A 474 -11.09 11.26 23.38
C GLY A 474 -10.36 10.38 22.37
N ILE A 475 -10.79 9.13 22.20
CA ILE A 475 -10.25 8.22 21.18
C ILE A 475 -10.68 8.65 19.78
N ASP A 476 -11.96 8.96 19.60
CA ASP A 476 -12.60 9.32 18.32
C ASP A 476 -11.97 10.57 17.66
N SER A 477 -11.47 11.52 18.47
CA SER A 477 -10.80 12.73 17.98
C SER A 477 -9.50 12.48 17.21
N HIS A 478 -8.92 11.28 17.27
CA HIS A 478 -7.69 10.90 16.60
C HIS A 478 -7.92 10.07 15.32
N VAL A 479 -9.18 9.76 15.04
CA VAL A 479 -9.58 8.99 13.85
C VAL A 479 -9.65 9.90 12.64
N LEU A 480 -8.96 9.56 11.57
CA LEU A 480 -8.81 10.40 10.38
C LEU A 480 -9.70 9.96 9.20
N SER A 481 -10.12 8.70 9.16
CA SER A 481 -10.92 8.16 8.08
C SER A 481 -12.12 7.35 8.57
N VAL A 482 -13.08 7.13 7.66
CA VAL A 482 -14.22 6.24 7.91
C VAL A 482 -13.76 4.80 8.15
N GLN A 483 -12.72 4.35 7.46
CA GLN A 483 -12.19 3.00 7.60
C GLN A 483 -11.58 2.77 8.98
N GLU A 484 -10.75 3.70 9.45
CA GLU A 484 -10.15 3.67 10.78
C GLU A 484 -11.24 3.72 11.88
N TRP A 485 -12.29 4.50 11.65
CA TRP A 485 -13.43 4.57 12.56
C TRP A 485 -14.16 3.21 12.68
N VAL A 486 -14.31 2.47 11.58
CA VAL A 486 -14.86 1.11 11.60
C VAL A 486 -13.97 0.18 12.42
N TYR A 487 -12.67 0.18 12.18
CA TYR A 487 -11.70 -0.62 12.94
C TYR A 487 -11.72 -0.28 14.43
N LEU A 488 -11.73 1.00 14.77
CA LEU A 488 -11.82 1.46 16.16
C LEU A 488 -13.10 0.99 16.83
N HIS A 489 -14.24 1.08 16.14
CA HIS A 489 -15.53 0.65 16.68
C HIS A 489 -15.55 -0.86 16.93
N GLU A 490 -15.07 -1.67 15.98
CA GLU A 490 -14.94 -3.13 16.15
C GLU A 490 -14.00 -3.49 17.31
N TYR A 491 -12.88 -2.78 17.42
CA TYR A 491 -11.93 -2.92 18.51
C TYR A 491 -12.58 -2.61 19.87
N LEU A 492 -13.30 -1.49 20.00
CA LEU A 492 -13.98 -1.12 21.24
C LEU A 492 -15.07 -2.13 21.63
N VAL A 493 -15.88 -2.58 20.67
CA VAL A 493 -16.89 -3.62 20.90
C VAL A 493 -16.25 -4.93 21.38
N ARG A 494 -15.13 -5.33 20.78
CA ARG A 494 -14.38 -6.53 21.18
C ARG A 494 -13.86 -6.40 22.61
N ILE A 495 -13.24 -5.27 22.98
CA ILE A 495 -12.77 -4.99 24.33
C ILE A 495 -13.92 -5.04 25.34
N LEU A 496 -15.01 -4.31 25.08
CA LEU A 496 -16.13 -4.24 26.00
C LEU A 496 -16.78 -5.61 26.25
N ARG A 497 -16.90 -6.44 25.21
CA ARG A 497 -17.38 -7.82 25.36
C ARG A 497 -16.41 -8.70 26.16
N LYS A 498 -15.12 -8.54 25.94
CA LYS A 498 -14.05 -9.36 26.56
C LYS A 498 -13.90 -9.06 28.04
N PHE A 499 -13.92 -7.79 28.41
CA PHE A 499 -13.79 -7.30 29.79
C PHE A 499 -15.14 -6.96 30.43
N ALA A 500 -16.24 -7.60 29.97
CA ALA A 500 -17.60 -7.28 30.39
C ALA A 500 -17.71 -7.20 31.93
N GLY A 501 -17.95 -5.99 32.43
CA GLY A 501 -18.18 -5.68 33.84
C GLY A 501 -16.94 -5.37 34.68
N ASP A 502 -15.71 -5.54 34.19
CA ASP A 502 -14.50 -5.14 34.92
C ASP A 502 -13.36 -4.76 33.98
N LEU A 503 -13.13 -3.45 33.85
CA LEU A 503 -12.02 -2.87 33.06
C LEU A 503 -10.75 -2.62 33.90
N SER A 504 -10.71 -2.99 35.18
CA SER A 504 -9.61 -2.65 36.10
C SER A 504 -8.26 -3.15 35.61
N ALA A 505 -8.25 -4.29 35.01
CA ALA A 505 -7.06 -4.91 34.46
C ALA A 505 -6.56 -4.21 33.21
N LEU A 506 -7.45 -3.85 32.30
CA LEU A 506 -7.14 -3.07 31.13
C LEU A 506 -6.63 -1.69 31.52
N GLN A 507 -7.27 -1.06 32.50
CA GLN A 507 -6.83 0.23 33.07
C GLN A 507 -5.40 0.15 33.61
N ARG A 508 -5.07 -0.88 34.38
CA ARG A 508 -3.72 -1.06 34.93
C ARG A 508 -2.69 -1.23 33.81
N HIS A 509 -2.98 -2.06 32.81
CA HIS A 509 -2.11 -2.21 31.65
C HIS A 509 -1.92 -0.88 30.91
N ALA A 510 -3.00 -0.14 30.70
CA ALA A 510 -2.96 1.19 30.10
C ALA A 510 -2.13 2.19 30.91
N GLN A 511 -2.26 2.20 32.26
CA GLN A 511 -1.44 3.00 33.16
C GLN A 511 0.04 2.66 33.05
N ASP A 512 0.39 1.38 32.96
CA ASP A 512 1.78 0.94 32.77
C ASP A 512 2.35 1.35 31.41
N VAL A 513 1.51 1.40 30.37
CA VAL A 513 1.90 1.90 29.03
C VAL A 513 2.21 3.40 29.07
N ILE A 514 1.35 4.21 29.68
CA ILE A 514 1.52 5.69 29.66
C ILE A 514 2.51 6.22 30.70
N ARG A 515 2.75 5.47 31.80
CA ARG A 515 3.60 5.92 32.92
C ARG A 515 4.98 6.44 32.50
N PRO A 516 5.73 5.83 31.57
CA PRO A 516 7.03 6.36 31.14
C PRO A 516 6.94 7.77 30.54
N PHE A 517 5.84 8.08 29.86
CA PHE A 517 5.63 9.36 29.17
C PHE A 517 5.11 10.47 30.13
N GLN A 518 4.73 10.11 31.36
CA GLN A 518 4.32 11.05 32.41
C GLN A 518 5.48 11.41 33.36
N GLY A 519 6.62 10.75 33.22
CA GLY A 519 7.80 10.95 34.07
C GLY A 519 8.64 12.15 33.63
N PRO A 520 9.75 12.42 34.34
CA PRO A 520 10.69 13.50 34.03
C PRO A 520 11.48 13.26 32.73
N ASP A 521 11.50 12.04 32.22
CA ASP A 521 12.11 11.71 30.93
C ASP A 521 11.17 12.15 29.80
N ALA A 522 11.57 13.22 29.12
CA ALA A 522 10.76 13.78 28.05
C ALA A 522 10.66 12.87 26.80
N HIS A 523 11.58 11.93 26.65
CA HIS A 523 11.70 11.12 25.42
C HIS A 523 12.04 9.65 25.72
N PRO A 524 11.15 8.89 26.38
CA PRO A 524 11.43 7.51 26.75
C PRO A 524 11.68 6.58 25.56
N PHE A 525 11.06 6.83 24.40
CA PHE A 525 11.27 6.08 23.17
C PHE A 525 12.73 6.14 22.70
N ASP A 526 13.38 7.32 22.73
CA ASP A 526 14.77 7.49 22.30
C ASP A 526 15.71 6.60 23.13
N ARG A 527 15.47 6.54 24.45
CA ARG A 527 16.22 5.67 25.35
C ARG A 527 15.94 4.19 25.07
N TRP A 528 14.66 3.79 24.94
CA TRP A 528 14.31 2.40 24.67
C TRP A 528 14.93 1.90 23.38
N TYR A 529 14.88 2.71 22.32
CA TYR A 529 15.49 2.37 21.04
C TYR A 529 17.01 2.19 21.18
N ARG A 530 17.71 3.14 21.80
CA ARG A 530 19.17 3.09 22.00
C ARG A 530 19.58 1.84 22.79
N ASP A 531 18.92 1.60 23.92
CA ASP A 531 19.24 0.47 24.80
C ASP A 531 18.95 -0.88 24.11
N ALA A 532 17.89 -0.94 23.28
CA ALA A 532 17.58 -2.12 22.48
C ALA A 532 18.58 -2.31 21.33
N ALA A 533 19.05 -1.25 20.70
CA ALA A 533 20.01 -1.30 19.60
C ALA A 533 21.40 -1.81 20.03
N GLU A 534 21.75 -1.74 21.32
CA GLU A 534 22.94 -2.39 21.88
C GLU A 534 22.81 -3.91 21.95
N ARG A 535 21.58 -4.43 21.95
CA ARG A 535 21.25 -5.84 22.16
C ARG A 535 20.78 -6.53 20.87
N VAL A 536 20.02 -5.84 20.03
CA VAL A 536 19.48 -6.31 18.77
C VAL A 536 19.95 -5.40 17.65
N LYS A 537 20.72 -5.92 16.70
CA LYS A 537 21.38 -5.12 15.66
C LYS A 537 20.42 -4.54 14.61
N HIS A 538 19.30 -5.20 14.42
CA HIS A 538 18.36 -4.89 13.36
C HIS A 538 17.00 -4.53 13.96
N ILE A 539 16.73 -3.22 14.06
CA ILE A 539 15.47 -2.68 14.55
C ILE A 539 14.82 -1.90 13.42
N ARG A 540 13.53 -2.14 13.20
CA ARG A 540 12.70 -1.39 12.27
C ARG A 540 11.42 -0.95 12.97
N CYS A 541 11.23 0.36 13.10
CA CYS A 541 10.02 0.97 13.62
C CYS A 541 9.23 1.57 12.46
N VAL A 542 7.97 1.19 12.33
CA VAL A 542 7.06 1.65 11.28
C VAL A 542 5.93 2.43 11.93
N PHE A 543 5.68 3.62 11.47
CA PHE A 543 4.65 4.52 11.97
C PHE A 543 3.71 4.91 10.84
N GLU A 544 2.47 5.14 11.16
CA GLU A 544 1.51 5.77 10.26
C GLU A 544 1.89 7.21 9.94
N GLU A 545 1.62 7.68 8.72
CA GLU A 545 1.85 9.07 8.30
C GLU A 545 0.67 9.97 8.68
N THR A 546 0.29 9.97 9.96
CA THR A 546 -0.70 10.89 10.52
C THR A 546 0.00 12.14 11.08
N PRO A 547 -0.69 13.30 11.19
CA PRO A 547 -0.10 14.50 11.76
C PRO A 547 0.54 14.27 13.13
N LEU A 548 -0.04 13.38 13.93
CA LEU A 548 0.41 13.03 15.27
C LEU A 548 1.78 12.35 15.26
N TYR A 549 1.92 11.28 14.45
CA TYR A 549 3.18 10.54 14.34
C TYR A 549 4.22 11.26 13.48
N LEU A 550 3.79 11.98 12.45
CA LEU A 550 4.69 12.77 11.60
C LEU A 550 5.50 13.77 12.44
N GLN A 551 4.84 14.56 13.31
CA GLN A 551 5.51 15.50 14.20
C GLN A 551 6.45 14.79 15.19
N SER A 552 6.00 13.70 15.79
CA SER A 552 6.78 12.93 16.77
C SER A 552 8.02 12.31 16.13
N VAL A 553 7.89 11.68 14.96
CA VAL A 553 9.00 11.05 14.21
C VAL A 553 10.00 12.09 13.69
N GLN A 554 9.51 13.23 13.20
CA GLN A 554 10.39 14.35 12.83
C GLN A 554 11.21 14.86 14.02
N GLY A 555 10.58 14.98 15.19
CA GLY A 555 11.26 15.34 16.44
C GLY A 555 12.37 14.33 16.82
N ILE A 556 12.09 13.03 16.73
CA ILE A 556 13.09 11.97 16.96
C ILE A 556 14.27 12.11 15.99
N ARG A 557 14.00 12.30 14.69
CA ARG A 557 15.03 12.46 13.65
C ARG A 557 15.91 13.68 13.91
N LEU A 558 15.33 14.82 14.24
CA LEU A 558 16.04 16.05 14.56
C LEU A 558 16.94 15.87 15.79
N ARG A 559 16.40 15.33 16.90
CA ARG A 559 17.21 15.05 18.10
C ARG A 559 18.35 14.08 17.82
N ASN A 560 18.13 13.11 16.94
CA ASN A 560 19.20 12.17 16.56
C ASN A 560 20.30 12.85 15.72
N LEU A 561 19.92 13.75 14.80
CA LEU A 561 20.88 14.53 14.03
C LEU A 561 21.73 15.45 14.93
N ASP A 562 21.10 16.12 15.89
CA ASP A 562 21.77 17.10 16.75
C ASP A 562 22.61 16.44 17.88
N HIS A 563 22.12 15.34 18.44
CA HIS A 563 22.67 14.77 19.68
C HIS A 563 22.91 13.26 19.65
N GLY A 564 22.65 12.57 18.53
CA GLY A 564 22.86 11.13 18.40
C GLY A 564 22.03 10.30 19.40
N VAL A 565 20.82 10.74 19.76
CA VAL A 565 20.00 10.17 20.85
C VAL A 565 19.63 8.70 20.66
N LEU A 566 19.59 8.22 19.41
CA LEU A 566 19.31 6.80 19.09
C LEU A 566 20.56 5.92 19.15
N GLY A 567 21.73 6.50 19.43
CA GLY A 567 22.98 5.80 19.62
C GLY A 567 23.71 5.39 18.34
N PRO A 568 24.93 4.82 18.46
CA PRO A 568 25.82 4.53 17.33
C PRO A 568 25.35 3.38 16.44
N HIS A 569 24.36 2.60 16.89
CA HIS A 569 23.80 1.48 16.13
C HIS A 569 22.55 1.84 15.32
N TYR A 570 22.10 3.12 15.38
CA TYR A 570 21.03 3.60 14.51
C TYR A 570 21.43 3.50 13.04
N ARG A 571 20.52 3.00 12.21
CA ARG A 571 20.70 2.90 10.75
C ARG A 571 19.63 3.74 10.05
N GLU A 572 20.01 4.40 8.98
CA GLU A 572 19.04 5.06 8.11
C GLU A 572 18.02 4.03 7.57
N GLY A 573 16.74 4.36 7.60
CA GLY A 573 15.65 3.45 7.25
C GLY A 573 15.16 2.54 8.40
N SER A 574 15.75 2.64 9.61
CA SER A 574 15.21 1.94 10.80
C SER A 574 13.95 2.59 11.36
N ILE A 575 13.68 3.84 11.05
CA ILE A 575 12.45 4.57 11.41
C ILE A 575 11.75 4.98 10.12
N VAL A 576 10.58 4.41 9.88
CA VAL A 576 9.81 4.52 8.64
C VAL A 576 8.45 5.14 8.94
N LEU A 577 8.05 6.12 8.13
CA LEU A 577 6.67 6.57 8.02
C LEU A 577 6.05 5.84 6.83
N GLU A 578 4.90 5.20 7.04
CA GLU A 578 4.19 4.48 5.99
C GLU A 578 3.08 5.36 5.43
N PRO A 579 3.20 5.81 4.17
CA PRO A 579 2.20 6.65 3.53
C PRO A 579 0.84 5.96 3.46
N ALA A 580 -0.22 6.71 3.69
CA ALA A 580 -1.60 6.25 3.62
C ALA A 580 -1.98 5.10 4.57
N ALA A 581 -1.09 4.71 5.49
CA ALA A 581 -1.44 3.79 6.57
C ALA A 581 -2.01 4.56 7.75
N GLU A 582 -3.03 3.99 8.37
CA GLU A 582 -3.58 4.42 9.66
C GLU A 582 -3.18 3.41 10.74
N HIS A 583 -3.44 3.72 12.01
CA HIS A 583 -2.91 2.94 13.13
C HIS A 583 -3.21 1.43 13.03
N PHE A 584 -4.49 1.06 12.84
CA PHE A 584 -4.87 -0.35 12.72
C PHE A 584 -4.49 -0.95 11.37
N GLY A 585 -4.37 -0.14 10.32
CA GLY A 585 -3.89 -0.54 9.00
C GLY A 585 -2.45 -1.05 8.99
N LEU A 586 -1.63 -0.67 9.99
CA LEU A 586 -0.27 -1.21 10.15
C LEU A 586 -0.22 -2.72 10.40
N THR A 587 -1.33 -3.37 10.73
CA THR A 587 -1.43 -4.82 10.92
C THR A 587 -1.88 -5.59 9.68
N GLU A 588 -2.15 -4.89 8.59
CA GLU A 588 -2.50 -5.54 7.31
C GLU A 588 -1.40 -6.52 6.87
N PRO A 589 -1.74 -7.78 6.53
CA PRO A 589 -0.75 -8.81 6.24
C PRO A 589 0.27 -8.43 5.17
N SER A 590 -0.15 -7.76 4.10
CA SER A 590 0.73 -7.31 3.02
C SER A 590 1.73 -6.25 3.48
N LEU A 591 1.29 -5.32 4.33
CA LEU A 591 2.13 -4.27 4.87
C LEU A 591 3.15 -4.82 5.86
N VAL A 592 2.70 -5.68 6.78
CA VAL A 592 3.60 -6.37 7.73
C VAL A 592 4.64 -7.19 6.97
N GLN A 593 4.23 -7.92 5.92
CA GLN A 593 5.13 -8.71 5.09
C GLN A 593 6.19 -7.84 4.40
N LYS A 594 5.80 -6.71 3.80
CA LYS A 594 6.71 -5.73 3.19
C LYS A 594 7.84 -5.32 4.15
N HIS A 595 7.48 -4.96 5.39
CA HIS A 595 8.46 -4.50 6.38
C HIS A 595 9.26 -5.65 6.98
N MET A 596 8.68 -6.83 7.10
CA MET A 596 9.36 -8.05 7.52
C MET A 596 10.45 -8.45 6.52
N ASP A 597 10.14 -8.45 5.22
CA ASP A 597 11.09 -8.77 4.16
C ASP A 597 12.26 -7.77 4.12
N ALA A 598 11.96 -6.48 4.30
CA ALA A 598 12.97 -5.43 4.39
C ALA A 598 13.90 -5.65 5.61
N LEU A 599 13.36 -6.01 6.77
CA LEU A 599 14.13 -6.33 7.97
C LEU A 599 14.98 -7.59 7.77
N LEU A 600 14.39 -8.67 7.26
CA LEU A 600 15.08 -9.94 7.01
C LEU A 600 16.21 -9.80 5.99
N THR A 601 16.06 -8.93 4.99
CA THR A 601 17.15 -8.62 4.05
C THR A 601 18.38 -8.10 4.78
N THR A 602 18.23 -7.23 5.77
CA THR A 602 19.34 -6.70 6.57
C THR A 602 19.93 -7.74 7.52
N VAL A 603 19.09 -8.56 8.15
CA VAL A 603 19.50 -9.66 9.04
C VAL A 603 20.33 -10.71 8.30
N ARG A 604 19.85 -11.13 7.13
CA ARG A 604 20.53 -12.14 6.28
C ARG A 604 21.86 -11.63 5.72
N ALA A 605 21.95 -10.36 5.35
CA ALA A 605 23.21 -9.75 4.88
C ALA A 605 24.32 -9.78 5.93
N ASP A 606 23.99 -9.59 7.22
CA ASP A 606 24.95 -9.70 8.33
C ASP A 606 25.37 -11.17 8.61
N GLY A 607 24.45 -12.11 8.45
CA GLY A 607 24.71 -13.56 8.61
C GLY A 607 25.69 -14.09 7.57
N THR A 608 25.56 -13.67 6.31
CA THR A 608 26.48 -14.05 5.22
C THR A 608 27.89 -13.48 5.41
N ARG A 609 28.02 -12.30 6.00
CA ARG A 609 29.35 -11.75 6.36
C ARG A 609 30.04 -12.51 7.47
N LYS A 610 29.31 -13.06 8.47
CA LYS A 610 29.89 -13.88 9.53
C LYS A 610 30.42 -15.22 9.00
N THR A 611 29.73 -15.86 8.08
CA THR A 611 30.17 -17.10 7.44
C THR A 611 31.37 -16.88 6.50
N ALA A 612 31.42 -15.77 5.78
CA ALA A 612 32.56 -15.39 4.94
C ALA A 612 33.82 -15.06 5.77
N SER A 613 33.69 -14.39 6.92
CA SER A 613 34.82 -14.09 7.81
C SER A 613 35.34 -15.33 8.55
N ALA A 614 34.49 -16.28 8.88
CA ALA A 614 34.89 -17.56 9.48
C ALA A 614 35.63 -18.47 8.50
N SER A 615 35.35 -18.40 7.19
CA SER A 615 36.09 -19.13 6.16
C SER A 615 37.47 -18.55 5.82
N TRP A 616 37.74 -17.28 6.19
CA TRP A 616 39.04 -16.64 5.96
C TRP A 616 40.07 -16.88 7.07
N HIS A 617 39.68 -17.34 8.27
CA HIS A 617 40.59 -17.67 9.34
C HIS A 617 41.00 -19.15 9.41
N GLY A 618 40.62 -19.95 8.40
CA GLY A 618 40.88 -21.41 8.36
C GLY A 618 42.04 -21.88 7.49
N THR A 619 42.84 -20.97 6.88
CA THR A 619 43.98 -21.40 6.02
C THR A 619 45.22 -20.55 6.23
N THR A 620 45.91 -20.73 7.38
CA THR A 620 47.36 -20.50 7.49
C THR A 620 47.89 -21.22 8.75
N GLU A 621 48.10 -22.51 8.63
CA GLU A 621 49.12 -23.25 9.36
C GLU A 621 49.35 -24.61 8.69
N THR A 622 50.29 -24.67 7.78
CA THR A 622 50.94 -25.92 7.41
C THR A 622 52.43 -25.68 7.31
N THR A 623 53.09 -25.92 8.47
CA THR A 623 54.20 -26.82 8.62
C THR A 623 55.43 -26.59 7.67
N ILE A 624 56.43 -25.97 8.22
CA ILE A 624 57.83 -26.29 7.93
C ILE A 624 58.34 -27.07 9.15
N GLY A 625 58.73 -28.32 8.93
CA GLY A 625 59.31 -29.18 9.97
C GLY A 625 60.01 -30.37 9.34
N ALA A 626 61.36 -30.26 9.29
CA ALA A 626 62.42 -31.27 9.18
C ALA A 626 62.29 -32.44 8.20
#